data_d1b223bf6c47d7a4eaef14793f7f9f21
#
_entry.id   d1b223bf6c47d7a4eaef14793f7f9f21
#
_cell.length_a   1.000
_cell.length_b   1.000
_cell.length_c   1.000
_cell.angle_alpha   90.00
_cell.angle_beta   90.00
_cell.angle_gamma   90.00
#
_symmetry.space_group_name_H-M   'P 1'
#
loop_
_entity.id
_entity.type
_entity.pdbx_description
1 polymer ?
#
loop_
_entity_poly.entity_id
_entity_poly.type
_entity_poly.pdbx_seq_one_letter_code
_entity_poly.pdbx_strand_id
1 'polypeptide(L)'
;IVLKAEKPGMVIGKGGKNIRKITDTLESEFGLEDPQVDVQEVDEPDLNAAIVADRLANALERGWYFRKAGHTTIDRIIEAGALGAEIILSGKVTGARSRVEKFNRGYIKHNGEPAEEIVDHGIGTAVMKLGTIGVQVKIIPPDAELPDDFEIYEDVEVEDYVEEAEGVEELLAGGPDEEPDAAGETPSTDAPPEADEGGGDGDGA
;
A
#
# COMPACT_ATOMS: atom_id res chain seq x y z
N ILE A 1 6.46 -13.96 -21.86
CA ILE A 1 6.87 -13.13 -20.70
C ILE A 1 6.98 -11.69 -21.18
N VAL A 2 6.20 -10.79 -20.57
CA VAL A 2 6.25 -9.35 -20.89
C VAL A 2 7.16 -8.65 -19.91
N LEU A 3 8.18 -7.96 -20.42
CA LEU A 3 9.14 -7.20 -19.63
C LEU A 3 8.93 -5.70 -19.90
N LYS A 4 8.44 -4.97 -18.93
CA LYS A 4 8.24 -3.52 -19.03
C LYS A 4 9.52 -2.79 -18.59
N ALA A 5 10.06 -1.91 -19.43
CA ALA A 5 11.30 -1.20 -19.16
C ALA A 5 11.26 0.27 -19.59
N GLU A 6 11.93 1.14 -18.86
CA GLU A 6 12.12 2.56 -19.22
C GLU A 6 12.90 2.71 -20.54
N LYS A 7 13.87 1.80 -20.77
CA LYS A 7 14.75 1.85 -21.96
C LYS A 7 14.86 0.46 -22.58
N PRO A 8 13.93 0.06 -23.45
CA PRO A 8 13.90 -1.26 -24.05
C PRO A 8 15.18 -1.61 -24.82
N GLY A 9 15.82 -0.62 -25.42
CA GLY A 9 17.07 -0.82 -26.15
C GLY A 9 18.23 -1.34 -25.28
N MET A 10 18.27 -1.01 -24.01
CA MET A 10 19.28 -1.52 -23.06
C MET A 10 19.01 -2.99 -22.69
N VAL A 11 17.74 -3.35 -22.57
CA VAL A 11 17.31 -4.72 -22.25
C VAL A 11 17.56 -5.63 -23.43
N ILE A 12 17.19 -5.21 -24.62
CA ILE A 12 17.44 -5.97 -25.86
C ILE A 12 18.94 -6.13 -26.11
N GLY A 13 19.71 -5.04 -25.88
CA GLY A 13 21.15 -5.01 -26.10
C GLY A 13 21.53 -5.04 -27.58
N LYS A 14 22.83 -4.86 -27.85
CA LYS A 14 23.34 -4.81 -29.22
C LYS A 14 23.15 -6.16 -29.93
N GLY A 15 22.29 -6.16 -30.95
CA GLY A 15 21.97 -7.37 -31.72
C GLY A 15 21.19 -8.45 -30.95
N GLY A 16 20.43 -8.08 -29.94
CA GLY A 16 19.62 -9.03 -29.16
C GLY A 16 20.42 -9.90 -28.19
N LYS A 17 21.66 -9.51 -27.86
CA LYS A 17 22.55 -10.33 -27.03
C LYS A 17 22.04 -10.47 -25.58
N ASN A 18 21.48 -9.40 -25.03
CA ASN A 18 21.01 -9.43 -23.64
C ASN A 18 19.72 -10.21 -23.50
N ILE A 19 18.78 -10.03 -24.45
CA ILE A 19 17.52 -10.76 -24.42
C ILE A 19 17.74 -12.27 -24.55
N ARG A 20 18.68 -12.72 -25.39
CA ARG A 20 19.04 -14.14 -25.48
C ARG A 20 19.60 -14.69 -24.19
N LYS A 21 20.44 -13.92 -23.48
CA LYS A 21 20.94 -14.34 -22.18
C LYS A 21 19.80 -14.47 -21.14
N ILE A 22 18.82 -13.57 -21.19
CA ILE A 22 17.64 -13.62 -20.30
C ILE A 22 16.85 -14.90 -20.62
N THR A 23 16.60 -15.18 -21.89
CA THR A 23 15.92 -16.40 -22.34
C THR A 23 16.67 -17.65 -21.88
N ASP A 24 17.98 -17.73 -22.14
CA ASP A 24 18.84 -18.85 -21.72
C ASP A 24 18.81 -19.07 -20.19
N THR A 25 18.79 -17.97 -19.42
CA THR A 25 18.69 -18.03 -17.94
C THR A 25 17.34 -18.56 -17.52
N LEU A 26 16.25 -18.08 -18.12
CA LEU A 26 14.88 -18.55 -17.83
C LEU A 26 14.70 -20.04 -18.15
N GLU A 27 15.29 -20.52 -19.24
CA GLU A 27 15.29 -21.94 -19.59
C GLU A 27 16.08 -22.77 -18.57
N SER A 28 17.28 -22.30 -18.19
CA SER A 28 18.19 -23.09 -17.35
C SER A 28 17.77 -23.06 -15.84
N GLU A 29 17.29 -21.95 -15.33
CA GLU A 29 16.97 -21.82 -13.90
C GLU A 29 15.52 -22.19 -13.58
N PHE A 30 14.59 -21.88 -14.48
CA PHE A 30 13.16 -22.10 -14.26
C PHE A 30 12.58 -23.28 -15.06
N GLY A 31 13.38 -23.91 -15.93
CA GLY A 31 12.96 -25.07 -16.71
C GLY A 31 11.83 -24.77 -17.69
N LEU A 32 11.75 -23.53 -18.18
CA LEU A 32 10.74 -23.11 -19.15
C LEU A 32 11.20 -23.61 -20.56
N GLU A 33 10.28 -24.24 -21.28
CA GLU A 33 10.54 -24.66 -22.67
C GLU A 33 10.24 -23.49 -23.61
N ASP A 34 11.26 -22.98 -24.32
CA ASP A 34 11.20 -21.93 -25.36
C ASP A 34 10.38 -20.68 -24.94
N PRO A 35 10.77 -19.96 -23.84
CA PRO A 35 10.03 -18.80 -23.36
C PRO A 35 10.17 -17.62 -24.33
N GLN A 36 9.05 -17.13 -24.83
CA GLN A 36 9.01 -15.91 -25.62
C GLN A 36 9.05 -14.68 -24.69
N VAL A 37 10.06 -13.84 -24.85
CA VAL A 37 10.23 -12.61 -24.09
C VAL A 37 9.89 -11.41 -24.98
N ASP A 38 8.84 -10.69 -24.62
CA ASP A 38 8.45 -9.41 -25.24
C ASP A 38 8.92 -8.26 -24.36
N VAL A 39 9.48 -7.21 -24.97
CA VAL A 39 9.98 -6.03 -24.25
C VAL A 39 9.17 -4.82 -24.64
N GLN A 40 8.43 -4.28 -23.68
CA GLN A 40 7.57 -3.11 -23.85
C GLN A 40 8.19 -1.89 -23.19
N GLU A 41 8.07 -0.74 -23.82
CA GLU A 41 8.46 0.55 -23.25
C GLU A 41 7.35 1.03 -22.29
N VAL A 42 7.76 1.64 -21.20
CA VAL A 42 6.85 2.30 -20.27
C VAL A 42 6.81 3.78 -20.64
N ASP A 43 5.63 4.27 -21.02
CA ASP A 43 5.43 5.66 -21.48
C ASP A 43 5.72 6.65 -20.34
N GLU A 44 5.24 6.35 -19.13
CA GLU A 44 5.40 7.22 -17.96
C GLU A 44 6.13 6.48 -16.83
N PRO A 45 7.48 6.46 -16.86
CA PRO A 45 8.27 5.72 -15.88
C PRO A 45 8.22 6.34 -14.47
N ASP A 46 7.86 7.61 -14.34
CA ASP A 46 7.72 8.29 -13.05
C ASP A 46 6.39 7.95 -12.34
N LEU A 47 5.42 7.36 -13.05
CA LEU A 47 4.18 6.82 -12.48
C LEU A 47 4.27 5.31 -12.16
N ASN A 48 5.35 4.63 -12.55
CA ASN A 48 5.56 3.22 -12.22
C ASN A 48 6.38 3.07 -10.93
N ALA A 49 5.76 2.54 -9.88
CA ALA A 49 6.37 2.45 -8.55
C ALA A 49 7.63 1.57 -8.52
N ALA A 50 7.68 0.48 -9.30
CA ALA A 50 8.85 -0.41 -9.34
C ALA A 50 10.06 0.30 -9.96
N ILE A 51 9.87 1.00 -11.10
CA ILE A 51 10.93 1.76 -11.77
C ILE A 51 11.45 2.90 -10.88
N VAL A 52 10.53 3.60 -10.21
CA VAL A 52 10.89 4.69 -9.29
C VAL A 52 11.64 4.16 -8.08
N ALA A 53 11.22 3.02 -7.51
CA ALA A 53 11.91 2.39 -6.38
C ALA A 53 13.35 2.01 -6.72
N ASP A 54 13.57 1.39 -7.89
CA ASP A 54 14.92 1.04 -8.35
C ASP A 54 15.77 2.28 -8.65
N ARG A 55 15.20 3.30 -9.27
CA ARG A 55 15.88 4.56 -9.55
C ARG A 55 16.29 5.27 -8.25
N LEU A 56 15.42 5.27 -7.25
CA LEU A 56 15.72 5.84 -5.94
C LEU A 56 16.79 5.02 -5.20
N ALA A 57 16.70 3.69 -5.23
CA ALA A 57 17.72 2.80 -4.66
C ALA A 57 19.10 3.07 -5.27
N ASN A 58 19.19 3.14 -6.59
CA ASN A 58 20.42 3.48 -7.31
C ASN A 58 20.97 4.89 -6.96
N ALA A 59 20.09 5.87 -6.72
CA ALA A 59 20.49 7.21 -6.29
C ALA A 59 21.11 7.19 -4.89
N LEU A 60 20.53 6.42 -3.97
CA LEU A 60 21.07 6.22 -2.63
C LEU A 60 22.44 5.52 -2.65
N GLU A 61 22.62 4.48 -3.48
CA GLU A 61 23.90 3.78 -3.67
C GLU A 61 25.00 4.69 -4.20
N ARG A 62 24.65 5.65 -5.04
CA ARG A 62 25.56 6.70 -5.53
C ARG A 62 25.93 7.75 -4.48
N GLY A 63 25.36 7.65 -3.28
CA GLY A 63 25.65 8.54 -2.15
C GLY A 63 24.78 9.79 -2.06
N TRP A 64 23.63 9.82 -2.70
CA TRP A 64 22.69 10.93 -2.53
C TRP A 64 22.18 10.99 -1.09
N TYR A 65 22.04 12.21 -0.57
CA TYR A 65 21.47 12.40 0.74
C TYR A 65 19.99 11.99 0.73
N PHE A 66 19.62 11.06 1.60
CA PHE A 66 18.32 10.38 1.57
C PHE A 66 17.10 11.32 1.59
N ARG A 67 17.15 12.43 2.38
CA ARG A 67 16.04 13.39 2.41
C ARG A 67 15.90 14.12 1.08
N LYS A 68 17.02 14.55 0.48
CA LYS A 68 16.98 15.18 -0.82
C LYS A 68 16.49 14.22 -1.90
N ALA A 69 16.98 12.98 -1.88
CA ALA A 69 16.56 11.94 -2.81
C ALA A 69 15.04 11.67 -2.68
N GLY A 70 14.55 11.47 -1.44
CA GLY A 70 13.13 11.24 -1.18
C GLY A 70 12.24 12.39 -1.65
N HIS A 71 12.54 13.63 -1.26
CA HIS A 71 11.74 14.79 -1.68
C HIS A 71 11.79 15.03 -3.19
N THR A 72 12.97 14.95 -3.81
CA THR A 72 13.07 15.15 -5.26
C THR A 72 12.33 14.06 -6.04
N THR A 73 12.34 12.82 -5.56
CA THR A 73 11.63 11.73 -6.22
C THR A 73 10.13 11.90 -6.09
N ILE A 74 9.64 12.24 -4.89
CA ILE A 74 8.20 12.42 -4.68
C ILE A 74 7.65 13.63 -5.45
N ASP A 75 8.43 14.72 -5.54
CA ASP A 75 8.05 15.90 -6.31
C ASP A 75 7.90 15.55 -7.81
N ARG A 76 8.80 14.71 -8.37
CA ARG A 76 8.68 14.22 -9.75
C ARG A 76 7.44 13.37 -10.00
N ILE A 77 7.10 12.50 -9.06
CA ILE A 77 5.91 11.66 -9.17
C ILE A 77 4.65 12.53 -9.24
N ILE A 78 4.57 13.57 -8.41
CA ILE A 78 3.45 14.51 -8.41
C ILE A 78 3.45 15.38 -9.66
N GLU A 79 4.63 15.83 -10.15
CA GLU A 79 4.77 16.56 -11.42
C GLU A 79 4.35 15.72 -12.63
N ALA A 80 4.52 14.39 -12.56
CA ALA A 80 4.02 13.46 -13.57
C ALA A 80 2.48 13.27 -13.54
N GLY A 81 1.79 13.86 -12.55
CA GLY A 81 0.33 13.87 -12.45
C GLY A 81 -0.27 12.89 -11.45
N ALA A 82 0.52 12.17 -10.65
CA ALA A 82 0.01 11.27 -9.63
C ALA A 82 -0.90 11.99 -8.63
N LEU A 83 -2.01 11.37 -8.23
CA LEU A 83 -2.92 11.89 -7.20
C LEU A 83 -2.27 11.88 -5.82
N GLY A 84 -1.36 10.96 -5.60
CA GLY A 84 -0.59 10.88 -4.38
C GLY A 84 0.54 9.86 -4.46
N ALA A 85 1.55 10.08 -3.61
CA ALA A 85 2.69 9.19 -3.51
C ALA A 85 3.22 9.11 -2.08
N GLU A 86 3.68 7.93 -1.70
CA GLU A 86 4.40 7.68 -0.45
C GLU A 86 5.70 6.94 -0.74
N ILE A 87 6.78 7.43 -0.14
CA ILE A 87 8.09 6.77 -0.17
C ILE A 87 8.50 6.44 1.25
N ILE A 88 8.84 5.18 1.50
CA ILE A 88 9.30 4.68 2.79
C ILE A 88 10.72 4.15 2.64
N LEU A 89 11.64 4.74 3.39
CA LEU A 89 13.03 4.30 3.48
C LEU A 89 13.25 3.62 4.83
N SER A 90 13.63 2.36 4.82
CA SER A 90 13.84 1.56 6.03
C SER A 90 15.26 1.01 6.10
N GLY A 91 15.95 1.24 7.22
CA GLY A 91 17.31 0.74 7.43
C GLY A 91 18.25 1.73 8.12
N LYS A 92 19.55 1.52 7.94
CA LYS A 92 20.59 2.40 8.50
C LYS A 92 20.83 3.62 7.60
N VAL A 93 19.95 4.61 7.70
CA VAL A 93 19.97 5.77 6.80
C VAL A 93 21.08 6.77 7.12
N THR A 94 21.38 7.01 8.41
CA THR A 94 22.36 8.03 8.82
C THR A 94 23.41 7.57 9.85
N GLY A 95 23.31 6.36 10.37
CA GLY A 95 24.21 5.92 11.43
C GLY A 95 24.07 4.44 11.75
N ALA A 96 24.53 4.03 12.93
CA ALA A 96 24.52 2.64 13.36
C ALA A 96 23.10 2.11 13.65
N ARG A 97 22.18 2.99 14.06
CA ARG A 97 20.80 2.62 14.40
C ARG A 97 19.90 2.70 13.15
N SER A 98 19.13 1.63 12.92
CA SER A 98 18.12 1.62 11.87
C SER A 98 16.94 2.49 12.25
N ARG A 99 16.28 3.07 11.24
CA ARG A 99 15.05 3.82 11.38
C ARG A 99 14.24 3.79 10.09
N VAL A 100 13.01 4.22 10.17
CA VAL A 100 12.11 4.37 9.04
C VAL A 100 11.87 5.85 8.81
N GLU A 101 12.09 6.30 7.60
CA GLU A 101 11.78 7.66 7.15
C GLU A 101 10.69 7.57 6.10
N LYS A 102 9.64 8.38 6.28
CA LYS A 102 8.50 8.44 5.35
C LYS A 102 8.42 9.81 4.70
N PHE A 103 8.17 9.80 3.41
CA PHE A 103 7.92 10.99 2.59
C PHE A 103 6.58 10.76 1.90
N ASN A 104 5.64 11.68 2.05
CA ASN A 104 4.33 11.60 1.41
C ASN A 104 3.94 12.94 0.80
N ARG A 105 3.19 12.88 -0.29
CA ARG A 105 2.54 14.00 -0.96
C ARG A 105 1.21 13.54 -1.55
N GLY A 106 0.21 14.42 -1.50
CA GLY A 106 -1.11 14.07 -2.00
C GLY A 106 -1.80 13.03 -1.11
N TYR A 107 -2.59 12.19 -1.72
CA TYR A 107 -3.45 11.23 -1.06
C TYR A 107 -2.99 9.79 -1.31
N ILE A 108 -3.00 8.94 -0.28
CA ILE A 108 -2.65 7.52 -0.39
C ILE A 108 -3.65 6.67 0.39
N LYS A 109 -4.14 5.60 -0.22
CA LYS A 109 -4.93 4.55 0.46
C LYS A 109 -3.99 3.50 1.04
N HIS A 110 -4.25 3.09 2.28
CA HIS A 110 -3.43 2.10 2.99
C HIS A 110 -4.13 0.78 3.23
N ASN A 111 -5.45 0.73 3.08
CA ASN A 111 -6.28 -0.42 3.39
C ASN A 111 -7.49 -0.50 2.44
N GLY A 112 -8.11 -1.67 2.44
CA GLY A 112 -9.25 -1.98 1.59
C GLY A 112 -8.85 -2.30 0.15
N GLU A 113 -9.82 -2.65 -0.65
CA GLU A 113 -9.68 -2.99 -2.07
C GLU A 113 -8.90 -1.93 -2.88
N PRO A 114 -9.14 -0.61 -2.68
CA PRO A 114 -8.39 0.41 -3.39
C PRO A 114 -6.88 0.39 -3.14
N ALA A 115 -6.45 -0.09 -1.98
CA ALA A 115 -5.02 -0.20 -1.68
C ALA A 115 -4.33 -1.39 -2.37
N GLU A 116 -5.11 -2.39 -2.81
CA GLU A 116 -4.61 -3.57 -3.51
C GLU A 116 -4.70 -3.42 -5.02
N GLU A 117 -5.79 -2.81 -5.53
CA GLU A 117 -6.06 -2.71 -6.95
C GLU A 117 -5.56 -1.40 -7.59
N ILE A 118 -5.68 -0.28 -6.87
CA ILE A 118 -5.39 1.06 -7.41
C ILE A 118 -3.94 1.49 -7.13
N VAL A 119 -3.44 1.21 -5.91
CA VAL A 119 -2.11 1.68 -5.51
C VAL A 119 -1.02 0.84 -6.14
N ASP A 120 -0.25 1.42 -7.06
CA ASP A 120 0.96 0.77 -7.58
C ASP A 120 2.04 0.74 -6.49
N HIS A 121 2.61 -0.45 -6.27
CA HIS A 121 3.55 -0.72 -5.21
C HIS A 121 4.89 -1.24 -5.75
N GLY A 122 5.95 -0.49 -5.52
CA GLY A 122 7.32 -0.85 -5.90
C GLY A 122 8.23 -1.02 -4.69
N ILE A 123 9.10 -2.03 -4.75
CA ILE A 123 10.11 -2.30 -3.73
C ILE A 123 11.47 -2.30 -4.39
N GLY A 124 12.40 -1.54 -3.82
CA GLY A 124 13.81 -1.51 -4.22
C GLY A 124 14.72 -1.73 -3.03
N THR A 125 15.94 -2.15 -3.30
CA THR A 125 16.96 -2.40 -2.27
C THR A 125 18.24 -1.66 -2.63
N ALA A 126 18.68 -0.76 -1.74
CA ALA A 126 19.94 -0.04 -1.88
C ALA A 126 21.01 -0.64 -0.97
N VAL A 127 22.11 -1.10 -1.54
CA VAL A 127 23.23 -1.67 -0.80
C VAL A 127 24.27 -0.59 -0.54
N MET A 128 24.42 -0.20 0.72
CA MET A 128 25.35 0.86 1.15
C MET A 128 26.46 0.31 2.02
N LYS A 129 27.52 1.12 2.25
CA LYS A 129 28.65 0.72 3.12
C LYS A 129 28.23 0.33 4.54
N LEU A 130 27.15 0.91 5.07
CA LEU A 130 26.66 0.68 6.43
C LEU A 130 25.63 -0.46 6.52
N GLY A 131 25.23 -1.02 5.41
CA GLY A 131 24.20 -2.04 5.30
C GLY A 131 23.20 -1.74 4.20
N THR A 132 22.13 -2.49 4.17
CA THR A 132 21.08 -2.39 3.16
C THR A 132 19.96 -1.47 3.62
N ILE A 133 19.44 -0.64 2.71
CA ILE A 133 18.27 0.19 2.90
C ILE A 133 17.16 -0.35 2.01
N GLY A 134 16.00 -0.67 2.60
CA GLY A 134 14.78 -0.97 1.86
C GLY A 134 14.09 0.32 1.41
N VAL A 135 13.70 0.35 0.16
CA VAL A 135 12.94 1.43 -0.47
C VAL A 135 11.59 0.88 -0.86
N GLN A 136 10.52 1.46 -0.34
CA GLN A 136 9.14 1.18 -0.77
C GLN A 136 8.57 2.45 -1.38
N VAL A 137 7.92 2.30 -2.52
CA VAL A 137 7.23 3.39 -3.22
C VAL A 137 5.80 2.96 -3.46
N LYS A 138 4.87 3.83 -3.14
CA LYS A 138 3.44 3.66 -3.43
C LYS A 138 2.97 4.87 -4.21
N ILE A 139 2.26 4.64 -5.29
CA ILE A 139 1.77 5.68 -6.19
C ILE A 139 0.31 5.42 -6.50
N ILE A 140 -0.50 6.48 -6.47
CA ILE A 140 -1.86 6.47 -7.03
C ILE A 140 -1.78 7.16 -8.40
N PRO A 141 -2.05 6.44 -9.49
CA PRO A 141 -2.03 7.03 -10.83
C PRO A 141 -3.12 8.09 -11.01
N PRO A 142 -2.99 8.99 -12.00
CA PRO A 142 -3.97 10.05 -12.22
C PRO A 142 -5.35 9.57 -12.65
N ASP A 143 -5.41 8.41 -13.32
CA ASP A 143 -6.65 7.82 -13.85
C ASP A 143 -7.39 6.92 -12.84
N ALA A 144 -7.00 6.98 -11.57
CA ALA A 144 -7.58 6.14 -10.54
C ALA A 144 -8.97 6.63 -10.14
N GLU A 145 -9.97 5.78 -10.30
CA GLU A 145 -11.31 5.99 -9.76
C GLU A 145 -11.31 5.59 -8.28
N LEU A 146 -11.44 6.58 -7.41
CA LEU A 146 -11.48 6.35 -5.97
C LEU A 146 -12.92 6.23 -5.49
N PRO A 147 -13.21 5.37 -4.52
CA PRO A 147 -14.57 5.22 -3.98
C PRO A 147 -15.09 6.47 -3.27
N ASP A 148 -14.21 7.44 -2.99
CA ASP A 148 -14.56 8.74 -2.41
C ASP A 148 -14.87 9.79 -3.50
N ASP A 149 -14.63 9.46 -4.77
CA ASP A 149 -14.87 10.34 -5.91
C ASP A 149 -16.30 10.12 -6.42
N PHE A 150 -17.24 10.83 -5.81
CA PHE A 150 -18.66 10.79 -6.17
C PHE A 150 -19.17 12.22 -6.41
N GLU A 151 -20.00 12.34 -7.42
CA GLU A 151 -20.69 13.59 -7.72
C GLU A 151 -22.06 13.61 -7.05
N ILE A 152 -22.34 14.68 -6.30
CA ILE A 152 -23.65 14.92 -5.72
C ILE A 152 -24.46 15.73 -6.74
N TYR A 153 -25.51 15.14 -7.27
CA TYR A 153 -26.46 15.85 -8.14
C TYR A 153 -27.40 16.66 -7.26
N GLU A 154 -27.34 18.01 -7.35
CA GLU A 154 -28.15 18.91 -6.52
C GLU A 154 -29.65 18.93 -6.93
N ASP A 155 -29.97 18.55 -8.16
CA ASP A 155 -31.32 18.66 -8.75
C ASP A 155 -32.05 17.30 -8.86
N VAL A 156 -31.69 16.31 -8.07
CA VAL A 156 -32.39 15.02 -8.07
C VAL A 156 -33.59 15.07 -7.12
N GLU A 157 -34.81 14.97 -7.67
CA GLU A 157 -36.00 14.75 -6.87
C GLU A 157 -35.94 13.34 -6.28
N VAL A 158 -35.76 13.26 -4.97
CA VAL A 158 -35.57 12.00 -4.21
C VAL A 158 -36.78 11.07 -4.36
N GLU A 159 -37.95 11.63 -4.68
CA GLU A 159 -39.20 10.90 -4.87
C GLU A 159 -39.12 9.90 -6.04
N ASP A 160 -38.27 10.15 -7.06
CA ASP A 160 -38.12 9.24 -8.21
C ASP A 160 -37.29 7.98 -7.89
N TYR A 161 -36.56 7.96 -6.77
CA TYR A 161 -35.68 6.85 -6.38
C TYR A 161 -36.10 6.12 -5.11
N VAL A 162 -37.12 6.64 -4.42
CA VAL A 162 -37.72 5.95 -3.27
C VAL A 162 -38.83 5.07 -3.82
N GLU A 163 -38.52 3.80 -4.10
CA GLU A 163 -39.59 2.79 -4.19
C GLU A 163 -40.31 2.81 -2.85
N GLU A 164 -41.59 3.16 -2.85
CA GLU A 164 -42.44 3.02 -1.67
C GLU A 164 -42.37 1.56 -1.23
N ALA A 165 -41.56 1.32 -0.19
CA ALA A 165 -41.55 0.01 0.46
C ALA A 165 -42.92 -0.17 1.09
N GLU A 166 -43.80 -0.85 0.37
CA GLU A 166 -45.10 -1.31 0.90
C GLU A 166 -44.84 -2.05 2.22
N GLY A 167 -45.21 -1.44 3.34
CA GLY A 167 -45.03 -2.04 4.66
C GLY A 167 -44.37 -1.16 5.72
N VAL A 168 -43.74 -0.03 5.36
CA VAL A 168 -43.15 0.86 6.35
C VAL A 168 -44.20 1.59 7.19
N GLU A 169 -45.36 1.90 6.62
CA GLU A 169 -46.50 2.47 7.38
C GLU A 169 -47.04 1.51 8.44
N GLU A 170 -47.04 0.20 8.20
CA GLU A 170 -47.52 -0.81 9.15
C GLU A 170 -46.54 -0.98 10.34
N LEU A 171 -45.24 -0.80 10.08
CA LEU A 171 -44.20 -0.80 11.14
C LEU A 171 -44.20 0.48 11.99
N LEU A 172 -44.58 1.60 11.43
CA LEU A 172 -44.70 2.89 12.14
C LEU A 172 -46.06 3.07 12.85
N ALA A 173 -47.11 2.35 12.40
CA ALA A 173 -48.44 2.35 13.02
C ALA A 173 -48.60 1.39 14.21
N GLY A 174 -47.63 0.48 14.40
CA GLY A 174 -47.50 -0.32 15.63
C GLY A 174 -46.98 0.55 16.78
N GLY A 175 -47.90 1.30 17.39
CA GLY A 175 -47.61 2.16 18.53
C GLY A 175 -47.16 1.39 19.78
N PRO A 176 -46.53 2.08 20.72
CA PRO A 176 -45.98 1.49 21.94
C PRO A 176 -47.05 1.32 23.01
N ASP A 177 -47.83 0.23 22.96
CA ASP A 177 -48.75 -0.18 24.02
C ASP A 177 -48.62 -1.67 24.29
N GLU A 178 -47.45 -2.15 24.62
CA GLU A 178 -47.26 -3.35 25.43
C GLU A 178 -46.17 -3.05 26.46
N GLU A 179 -46.63 -2.72 27.70
CA GLU A 179 -45.81 -2.74 28.88
C GLU A 179 -45.24 -4.14 29.08
N PRO A 180 -43.90 -4.32 29.22
CA PRO A 180 -43.34 -5.63 29.60
C PRO A 180 -43.65 -5.86 31.07
N ASP A 181 -44.43 -6.92 31.33
CA ASP A 181 -44.69 -7.50 32.62
C ASP A 181 -43.38 -7.77 33.37
N ALA A 182 -43.24 -7.12 34.50
CA ALA A 182 -42.10 -7.25 35.39
C ALA A 182 -42.24 -8.53 36.21
N ALA A 183 -41.59 -9.60 35.80
CA ALA A 183 -41.20 -10.72 36.70
C ALA A 183 -40.21 -11.64 36.06
N GLY A 184 -38.98 -11.67 36.53
CA GLY A 184 -38.07 -12.73 36.14
C GLY A 184 -36.57 -12.40 36.43
N GLU A 185 -36.20 -12.58 37.65
CA GLU A 185 -34.93 -13.08 38.18
C GLU A 185 -33.62 -12.62 37.50
N THR A 186 -32.90 -11.75 38.22
CA THR A 186 -31.48 -11.45 38.01
C THR A 186 -30.61 -12.64 38.36
N PRO A 187 -29.73 -13.16 37.48
CA PRO A 187 -28.67 -14.08 37.90
C PRO A 187 -27.57 -13.27 38.58
N SER A 188 -27.24 -13.70 39.81
CA SER A 188 -26.15 -13.19 40.63
C SER A 188 -24.82 -13.24 39.90
N THR A 189 -24.16 -12.10 39.85
CA THR A 189 -22.79 -11.93 39.38
C THR A 189 -21.86 -12.52 40.47
N ASP A 190 -21.21 -13.63 40.16
CA ASP A 190 -20.16 -14.24 40.95
C ASP A 190 -18.89 -13.40 40.83
N ALA A 191 -18.37 -12.95 41.98
CA ALA A 191 -17.17 -12.12 42.05
C ALA A 191 -15.90 -12.97 41.85
N PRO A 192 -14.86 -12.43 41.21
CA PRO A 192 -13.59 -13.14 41.10
C PRO A 192 -12.87 -13.20 42.48
N PRO A 193 -12.09 -14.27 42.76
CA PRO A 193 -11.40 -14.43 44.00
C PRO A 193 -10.24 -13.45 44.17
N GLU A 194 -10.10 -12.94 45.37
CA GLU A 194 -9.01 -12.07 45.83
C GLU A 194 -7.67 -12.77 45.71
N ALA A 195 -6.66 -12.07 45.15
CA ALA A 195 -5.28 -12.51 45.14
C ALA A 195 -4.69 -12.42 46.55
N ASP A 196 -4.23 -13.54 47.02
CA ASP A 196 -3.49 -13.75 48.26
C ASP A 196 -2.13 -13.01 48.21
N GLU A 197 -1.96 -12.07 49.14
CA GLU A 197 -0.69 -11.43 49.43
C GLU A 197 0.12 -12.36 50.34
N GLY A 198 1.00 -13.15 49.75
CA GLY A 198 2.01 -13.93 50.49
C GLY A 198 3.33 -13.17 50.59
N GLY A 199 3.57 -12.50 51.73
CA GLY A 199 4.88 -12.01 52.11
C GLY A 199 5.86 -13.13 52.34
N GLY A 200 7.12 -12.90 51.99
CA GLY A 200 8.23 -13.80 52.23
C GLY A 200 9.54 -13.02 52.22
N ASP A 201 9.90 -12.52 53.40
CA ASP A 201 11.25 -12.12 53.76
C ASP A 201 12.22 -13.28 53.59
N GLY A 202 13.43 -13.03 53.12
CA GLY A 202 14.48 -14.03 52.98
C GLY A 202 15.83 -13.44 52.63
N ASP A 203 16.43 -12.89 53.63
CA ASP A 203 17.83 -12.61 53.94
C ASP A 203 18.84 -13.60 53.32
N GLY A 204 20.03 -13.13 52.94
CA GLY A 204 21.22 -13.95 53.06
C GLY A 204 22.18 -14.07 51.86
N ALA A 205 23.31 -13.39 52.03
CA ALA A 205 24.65 -13.62 51.47
C ALA A 205 24.96 -13.09 50.07
#